data_09ea7163c7c41175e231f20b196fe1b7
#
_entry.id   09ea7163c7c41175e231f20b196fe1b7
#
_cell.length_a   1.000
_cell.length_b   1.000
_cell.length_c   1.000
_cell.angle_alpha   90.00
_cell.angle_beta   90.00
_cell.angle_gamma   90.00
#
_symmetry.space_group_name_H-M   'P 1'
#
loop_
_entity.id
_entity.type
_entity.pdbx_description
1 polymer ?
#
loop_
_entity_poly.entity_id
_entity_poly.type
_entity_poly.pdbx_seq_one_letter_code
_entity_poly.pdbx_strand_id
1 'polypeptide(L)'
;MDLTIAEGLADLIAAETEGQRRLALQVASGAQRQLYTEWRQRLVRARALIEAELDFADESDVPGSVSGQVWEELRSLRTAILRHIESGKRAAMLRDG
;
A
#
# COMPACT_ATOMS: atom_id res chain seq x y z
N MET A 1 30.79 -38.55 -4.98
CA MET A 1 30.05 -37.61 -5.82
C MET A 1 31.03 -36.69 -6.53
N ASP A 2 30.85 -36.53 -7.82
CA ASP A 2 31.67 -35.61 -8.59
C ASP A 2 31.36 -34.16 -8.16
N LEU A 3 32.42 -33.37 -7.95
CA LEU A 3 32.29 -31.95 -7.56
C LEU A 3 31.45 -31.15 -8.56
N THR A 4 31.61 -31.46 -9.84
CA THR A 4 30.85 -30.78 -10.90
C THR A 4 29.31 -31.00 -10.75
N ILE A 5 28.92 -32.20 -10.36
CA ILE A 5 27.49 -32.52 -10.12
C ILE A 5 26.99 -31.76 -8.89
N ALA A 6 27.78 -31.70 -7.82
CA ALA A 6 27.42 -30.98 -6.60
C ALA A 6 27.25 -29.49 -6.87
N GLU A 7 28.14 -28.88 -7.65
CA GLU A 7 28.08 -27.49 -8.05
C GLU A 7 26.81 -27.20 -8.90
N GLY A 8 26.50 -28.10 -9.84
CA GLY A 8 25.33 -27.98 -10.68
C GLY A 8 24.05 -28.02 -9.87
N LEU A 9 23.96 -28.91 -8.87
CA LEU A 9 22.80 -28.99 -7.99
C LEU A 9 22.64 -27.73 -7.13
N ALA A 10 23.76 -27.23 -6.60
CA ALA A 10 23.75 -25.99 -5.81
C ALA A 10 23.27 -24.81 -6.65
N ASP A 11 23.70 -24.71 -7.91
CA ASP A 11 23.26 -23.67 -8.83
C ASP A 11 21.77 -23.76 -9.14
N LEU A 12 21.25 -24.98 -9.34
CA LEU A 12 19.82 -25.19 -9.58
C LEU A 12 18.98 -24.78 -8.39
N ILE A 13 19.40 -25.14 -7.17
CA ILE A 13 18.72 -24.76 -5.94
C ILE A 13 18.72 -23.24 -5.75
N ALA A 14 19.87 -22.61 -6.00
CA ALA A 14 20.00 -21.15 -5.91
C ALA A 14 19.10 -20.44 -6.92
N ALA A 15 19.05 -20.95 -8.16
CA ALA A 15 18.19 -20.37 -9.20
C ALA A 15 16.72 -20.51 -8.87
N GLU A 16 16.31 -21.66 -8.34
CA GLU A 16 14.93 -21.90 -7.91
C GLU A 16 14.54 -20.97 -6.77
N THR A 17 15.39 -20.83 -5.76
CA THR A 17 15.17 -19.93 -4.62
C THR A 17 15.06 -18.48 -5.08
N GLU A 18 15.93 -18.05 -5.99
CA GLU A 18 15.88 -16.70 -6.56
C GLU A 18 14.60 -16.47 -7.36
N GLY A 19 14.17 -17.46 -8.15
CA GLY A 19 12.92 -17.41 -8.88
C GLY A 19 11.72 -17.27 -7.97
N GLN A 20 11.67 -18.02 -6.89
CA GLN A 20 10.62 -17.95 -5.88
C GLN A 20 10.61 -16.58 -5.22
N ARG A 21 11.78 -16.05 -4.89
CA ARG A 21 11.91 -14.72 -4.28
C ARG A 21 11.38 -13.63 -5.22
N ARG A 22 11.74 -13.67 -6.49
CA ARG A 22 11.26 -12.71 -7.50
C ARG A 22 9.76 -12.77 -7.65
N LEU A 23 9.19 -13.97 -7.70
CA LEU A 23 7.75 -14.14 -7.80
C LEU A 23 7.03 -13.55 -6.59
N ALA A 24 7.53 -13.81 -5.39
CA ALA A 24 6.98 -13.27 -4.16
C ALA A 24 7.03 -11.74 -4.14
N LEU A 25 8.15 -11.15 -4.62
CA LEU A 25 8.30 -9.71 -4.72
C LEU A 25 7.32 -9.10 -5.73
N GLN A 26 7.11 -9.78 -6.86
CA GLN A 26 6.14 -9.32 -7.86
C GLN A 26 4.72 -9.31 -7.31
N VAL A 27 4.33 -10.36 -6.58
CA VAL A 27 3.01 -10.44 -5.95
C VAL A 27 2.86 -9.35 -4.91
N ALA A 28 3.86 -9.15 -4.05
CA ALA A 28 3.85 -8.11 -3.03
C ALA A 28 3.80 -6.71 -3.65
N SER A 29 4.57 -6.48 -4.72
CA SER A 29 4.59 -5.21 -5.44
C SER A 29 3.24 -4.91 -6.09
N GLY A 30 2.57 -5.92 -6.65
CA GLY A 30 1.23 -5.79 -7.23
C GLY A 30 0.19 -5.43 -6.17
N ALA A 31 0.24 -6.09 -5.01
CA ALA A 31 -0.65 -5.81 -3.89
C ALA A 31 -0.45 -4.39 -3.35
N GLN A 32 0.81 -3.94 -3.23
CA GLN A 32 1.14 -2.58 -2.80
C GLN A 32 0.62 -1.54 -3.80
N ARG A 33 0.78 -1.80 -5.08
CA ARG A 33 0.29 -0.91 -6.14
C ARG A 33 -1.23 -0.76 -6.06
N GLN A 34 -1.93 -1.86 -5.86
CA GLN A 34 -3.38 -1.86 -5.68
C GLN A 34 -3.80 -1.04 -4.48
N LEU A 35 -3.09 -1.22 -3.36
CA LEU A 35 -3.35 -0.50 -2.12
C LEU A 35 -3.16 1.01 -2.30
N TYR A 36 -2.07 1.43 -2.95
CA TYR A 36 -1.78 2.84 -3.19
C TYR A 36 -2.80 3.46 -4.15
N THR A 37 -3.24 2.71 -5.15
CA THR A 37 -4.29 3.15 -6.08
C THR A 37 -5.59 3.38 -5.34
N GLU A 38 -5.96 2.47 -4.44
CA GLU A 38 -7.15 2.61 -3.60
C GLU A 38 -7.07 3.84 -2.71
N TRP A 39 -5.94 4.06 -2.05
CA TRP A 39 -5.73 5.24 -1.21
C TRP A 39 -5.84 6.53 -2.01
N ARG A 40 -5.25 6.54 -3.21
CA ARG A 40 -5.32 7.69 -4.11
C ARG A 40 -6.76 7.99 -4.49
N GLN A 41 -7.54 6.98 -4.84
CA GLN A 41 -8.94 7.13 -5.19
C GLN A 41 -9.76 7.69 -4.02
N ARG A 42 -9.47 7.22 -2.81
CA ARG A 42 -10.14 7.72 -1.60
C ARG A 42 -9.81 9.19 -1.33
N LEU A 43 -8.55 9.58 -1.54
CA LEU A 43 -8.14 10.98 -1.40
C LEU A 43 -8.78 11.89 -2.44
N VAL A 44 -8.82 11.46 -3.69
CA VAL A 44 -9.46 12.22 -4.78
C VAL A 44 -10.94 12.40 -4.50
N ARG A 45 -11.60 11.35 -4.03
CA ARG A 45 -13.02 11.40 -3.67
C ARG A 45 -13.28 12.36 -2.51
N ALA A 46 -12.43 12.31 -1.48
CA ALA A 46 -12.53 13.23 -0.34
C ALA A 46 -12.36 14.68 -0.79
N ARG A 47 -11.39 14.94 -1.66
CA ARG A 47 -11.17 16.26 -2.23
C ARG A 47 -12.39 16.75 -3.01
N ALA A 48 -12.97 15.89 -3.83
CA ALA A 48 -14.15 16.25 -4.61
C ALA A 48 -15.33 16.61 -3.71
N LEU A 49 -15.52 15.86 -2.62
CA LEU A 49 -16.58 16.13 -1.66
C LEU A 49 -16.37 17.46 -0.92
N ILE A 50 -15.13 17.77 -0.56
CA ILE A 50 -14.78 19.05 0.08
C ILE A 50 -15.03 20.21 -0.89
N GLU A 51 -14.62 20.09 -2.14
CA GLU A 51 -14.84 21.11 -3.16
C GLU A 51 -16.34 21.34 -3.39
N ALA A 52 -17.11 20.27 -3.46
CA ALA A 52 -18.57 20.38 -3.60
C ALA A 52 -19.19 21.10 -2.40
N GLU A 53 -18.76 20.80 -1.20
CA GLU A 53 -19.24 21.45 0.01
C GLU A 53 -18.92 22.95 0.02
N LEU A 54 -17.69 23.31 -0.39
CA LEU A 54 -17.28 24.71 -0.46
C LEU A 54 -18.13 25.47 -1.48
N ASP A 55 -18.44 24.86 -2.62
CA ASP A 55 -19.27 25.46 -3.64
C ASP A 55 -20.70 25.66 -3.13
N PHE A 56 -21.26 24.69 -2.41
CA PHE A 56 -22.59 24.77 -1.84
C PHE A 56 -22.68 25.70 -0.63
N ALA A 57 -21.59 25.91 0.09
CA ALA A 57 -21.55 26.82 1.23
C ALA A 57 -21.82 28.27 0.80
N ASP A 58 -21.46 28.64 -0.43
CA ASP A 58 -21.76 29.94 -1.00
C ASP A 58 -23.26 30.14 -1.27
N GLU A 59 -24.01 29.05 -1.38
CA GLU A 59 -25.47 29.08 -1.65
C GLU A 59 -26.32 28.98 -0.39
N SER A 60 -25.76 29.15 0.78
CA SER A 60 -26.37 29.17 2.10
C SER A 60 -27.35 28.01 2.40
N ASP A 61 -27.28 27.42 3.54
CA ASP A 61 -28.18 26.42 4.13
C ASP A 61 -27.87 24.95 3.89
N VAL A 62 -26.67 24.64 3.37
CA VAL A 62 -26.25 23.23 3.33
C VAL A 62 -25.67 22.85 4.70
N PRO A 63 -26.28 21.88 5.41
CA PRO A 63 -25.73 21.44 6.69
C PRO A 63 -24.35 20.83 6.49
N GLY A 64 -23.41 21.14 7.40
CA GLY A 64 -22.04 20.66 7.35
C GLY A 64 -21.86 19.16 7.59
N SER A 65 -22.92 18.36 7.31
CA SER A 65 -22.90 16.91 7.53
C SER A 65 -21.93 16.17 6.61
N VAL A 66 -21.64 16.70 5.43
CA VAL A 66 -20.70 16.11 4.48
C VAL A 66 -19.27 16.23 5.00
N SER A 67 -18.93 17.37 5.61
CA SER A 67 -17.60 17.59 6.22
C SER A 67 -17.28 16.54 7.26
N GLY A 68 -18.24 16.21 8.13
CA GLY A 68 -18.04 15.23 9.18
C GLY A 68 -17.64 13.86 8.63
N GLN A 69 -18.37 13.41 7.60
CA GLN A 69 -18.10 12.13 6.95
C GLN A 69 -16.74 12.13 6.25
N VAL A 70 -16.38 13.22 5.60
CA VAL A 70 -15.11 13.36 4.90
C VAL A 70 -13.94 13.32 5.90
N TRP A 71 -14.06 14.01 7.02
CA TRP A 71 -13.03 14.01 8.06
C TRP A 71 -12.84 12.62 8.67
N GLU A 72 -13.92 11.88 8.90
CA GLU A 72 -13.83 10.50 9.38
C GLU A 72 -13.13 9.61 8.37
N GLU A 73 -13.45 9.75 7.10
CA GLU A 73 -12.81 8.99 6.02
C GLU A 73 -11.32 9.31 5.95
N LEU A 74 -10.95 10.57 6.06
CA LEU A 74 -9.54 10.99 6.05
C LEU A 74 -8.77 10.46 7.26
N ARG A 75 -9.39 10.44 8.44
CA ARG A 75 -8.78 9.85 9.63
C ARG A 75 -8.55 8.35 9.47
N SER A 76 -9.54 7.66 8.93
CA SER A 76 -9.44 6.22 8.64
C SER A 76 -8.31 5.93 7.66
N LEU A 77 -8.22 6.72 6.60
CA LEU A 77 -7.17 6.61 5.59
C LEU A 77 -5.79 6.88 6.21
N ARG A 78 -5.67 7.91 7.01
CA ARG A 78 -4.43 8.24 7.73
C ARG A 78 -3.98 7.07 8.60
N THR A 79 -4.90 6.47 9.34
CA THR A 79 -4.60 5.32 10.20
C THR A 79 -4.09 4.15 9.38
N ALA A 80 -4.73 3.87 8.24
CA ALA A 80 -4.32 2.78 7.36
C ALA A 80 -2.91 3.01 6.81
N ILE A 81 -2.61 4.23 6.38
CA ILE A 81 -1.30 4.60 5.85
C ILE A 81 -0.22 4.47 6.94
N LEU A 82 -0.49 4.98 8.14
CA LEU A 82 0.46 4.90 9.26
C LEU A 82 0.76 3.45 9.64
N ARG A 83 -0.26 2.60 9.68
CA ARG A 83 -0.08 1.16 9.96
C ARG A 83 0.79 0.50 8.90
N HIS A 84 0.58 0.87 7.65
CA HIS A 84 1.37 0.34 6.53
C HIS A 84 2.84 0.76 6.66
N ILE A 85 3.11 2.01 7.00
CA ILE A 85 4.46 2.52 7.23
C ILE A 85 5.13 1.77 8.38
N GLU A 86 4.44 1.58 9.49
CA GLU A 86 4.97 0.84 10.64
C GLU A 86 5.28 -0.61 10.29
N SER A 87 4.40 -1.28 9.54
CA SER A 87 4.64 -2.64 9.07
C SER A 87 5.88 -2.71 8.19
N GLY A 88 6.08 -1.73 7.30
CA GLY A 88 7.25 -1.65 6.44
C GLY A 88 8.53 -1.48 7.25
N LYS A 89 8.51 -0.64 8.26
CA LYS A 89 9.66 -0.42 9.15
C LYS A 89 10.03 -1.70 9.92
N ARG A 90 9.03 -2.41 10.45
CA ARG A 90 9.26 -3.67 11.14
C ARG A 90 9.88 -4.72 10.22
N ALA A 91 9.34 -4.84 9.02
CA ALA A 91 9.86 -5.76 8.02
C ALA A 91 11.32 -5.45 7.68
N ALA A 92 11.66 -4.18 7.52
CA ALA A 92 13.03 -3.74 7.27
C ALA A 92 13.95 -4.07 8.44
N MET A 93 13.52 -3.84 9.67
CA MET A 93 14.29 -4.15 10.87
C MET A 93 14.57 -5.65 11.00
N LEU A 94 13.57 -6.48 10.73
CA LEU A 94 13.73 -7.93 10.78
C LEU A 94 14.67 -8.45 9.70
N ARG A 95 14.69 -7.80 8.54
CA ARG A 95 15.56 -8.17 7.42
C ARG A 95 17.01 -7.80 7.70
N ASP A 96 17.24 -6.64 8.29
CA ASP A 96 18.57 -6.09 8.55
C ASP A 96 19.14 -6.53 9.90
N GLY A 97 18.29 -7.04 10.75
CA GLY A 97 18.68 -7.50 12.06
C GLY A 97 19.15 -8.90 12.11
#